data_088823aa6c74eb84be4d19071eb85fbc
#
_entry.id   088823aa6c74eb84be4d19071eb85fbc
#
_cell.length_a   1.000
_cell.length_b   1.000
_cell.length_c   1.000
_cell.angle_alpha   90.00
_cell.angle_beta   90.00
_cell.angle_gamma   90.00
#
_symmetry.space_group_name_H-M   'P 1'
#
loop_
_entity.id
_entity.type
_entity.pdbx_description
1 polymer ?
#
loop_
_entity_poly.entity_id
_entity_poly.type
_entity_poly.pdbx_seq_one_letter_code
_entity_poly.pdbx_strand_id
1 'polypeptide(L)' 'MSIRVDLNPILRRKYRPDYDPDKGLILTDGAGKTLHQIVKELGIPLDEVSSILVNHRVEQPSYRVHDGDLIHLSIAISGG' A
#
# COMPACT_ATOMS: atom_id res chain seq x y z
N MET A 1 12.36 4.82 -12.43
CA MET A 1 11.93 3.62 -11.72
C MET A 1 10.66 3.92 -10.95
N SER A 2 9.91 2.90 -10.59
CA SER A 2 8.61 3.11 -9.97
C SER A 2 8.36 2.08 -8.88
N ILE A 3 7.34 2.37 -8.07
CA ILE A 3 6.88 1.50 -6.99
C ILE A 3 5.43 1.19 -7.30
N ARG A 4 5.06 -0.07 -7.21
CA ARG A 4 3.67 -0.49 -7.41
C ARG A 4 3.02 -0.74 -6.05
N VAL A 5 1.81 -0.20 -5.87
CA VAL A 5 1.01 -0.45 -4.67
C VAL A 5 -0.27 -1.15 -5.08
N ASP A 6 -0.47 -2.34 -4.53
CA ASP A 6 -1.70 -3.10 -4.73
C ASP A 6 -2.57 -2.97 -3.48
N LEU A 7 -3.86 -2.81 -3.68
CA LEU A 7 -4.81 -2.62 -2.61
C LEU A 7 -5.74 -3.81 -2.49
N ASN A 8 -6.01 -4.19 -1.25
CA ASN A 8 -7.08 -5.13 -0.92
C ASN A 8 -8.41 -4.63 -1.51
N PRO A 9 -9.32 -5.53 -1.95
CA PRO A 9 -10.58 -5.10 -2.57
C PRO A 9 -11.42 -4.15 -1.72
N ILE A 10 -11.39 -4.30 -0.40
CA ILE A 10 -12.16 -3.42 0.49
C ILE A 10 -11.54 -2.04 0.52
N LEU A 11 -10.21 -1.95 0.62
CA LEU A 11 -9.52 -0.66 0.63
C LEU A 11 -9.72 0.09 -0.68
N ARG A 12 -9.58 -0.59 -1.81
CA ARG A 12 -9.73 0.08 -3.10
C ARG A 12 -11.15 0.58 -3.32
N ARG A 13 -12.14 -0.19 -2.88
CA ARG A 13 -13.54 0.20 -3.03
C ARG A 13 -13.87 1.42 -2.17
N LYS A 14 -13.28 1.49 -0.98
CA LYS A 14 -13.58 2.56 -0.03
C LYS A 14 -12.81 3.85 -0.34
N TYR A 15 -11.56 3.74 -0.75
CA TYR A 15 -10.68 4.90 -0.90
C TYR A 15 -10.25 5.18 -2.34
N ARG A 16 -10.23 4.17 -3.18
CA ARG A 16 -9.78 4.30 -4.57
C ARG A 16 -10.72 3.52 -5.49
N PRO A 17 -11.96 4.00 -5.68
CA PRO A 17 -12.94 3.27 -6.48
C PRO A 17 -12.52 3.13 -7.95
N ASP A 18 -11.65 4.02 -8.44
CA ASP A 18 -11.14 3.98 -9.81
C ASP A 18 -9.87 3.14 -9.96
N TYR A 19 -9.48 2.43 -8.90
CA TYR A 19 -8.28 1.60 -8.91
C TYR A 19 -8.41 0.48 -9.95
N ASP A 20 -7.37 0.33 -10.76
CA ASP A 20 -7.29 -0.73 -11.76
C ASP A 20 -6.48 -1.90 -11.20
N PRO A 21 -7.11 -3.05 -10.91
CA PRO A 21 -6.38 -4.17 -10.30
C PRO A 21 -5.31 -4.77 -11.19
N ASP A 22 -5.39 -4.57 -12.50
CA ASP A 22 -4.36 -5.08 -13.40
C ASP A 22 -3.09 -4.24 -13.35
N LYS A 23 -3.22 -2.95 -13.11
CA LYS A 23 -2.09 -2.03 -13.10
C LYS A 23 -1.61 -1.66 -11.71
N GLY A 24 -2.51 -1.67 -10.72
CA GLY A 24 -2.20 -1.17 -9.40
C GLY A 24 -2.00 0.34 -9.39
N LEU A 25 -1.50 0.87 -8.29
CA LEU A 25 -1.12 2.27 -8.19
C LEU A 25 0.38 2.37 -8.42
N ILE A 26 0.78 3.20 -9.36
CA ILE A 26 2.20 3.36 -9.69
C ILE A 26 2.68 4.69 -9.14
N LEU A 27 3.71 4.63 -8.29
CA LEU A 27 4.32 5.80 -7.68
C LEU A 27 5.70 6.01 -8.29
N THR A 28 5.95 7.22 -8.78
CA THR A 28 7.20 7.53 -9.45
C THR A 28 8.20 8.23 -8.53
N ASP A 29 7.76 8.71 -7.37
CA ASP A 29 8.61 9.46 -6.45
C ASP A 29 8.58 8.91 -5.03
N GLY A 30 8.26 7.62 -4.87
CA GLY A 30 8.10 7.02 -3.56
C GLY A 30 9.39 6.56 -2.90
N ALA A 31 10.47 6.40 -3.66
CA ALA A 31 11.71 5.85 -3.11
C ALA A 31 12.24 6.73 -1.97
N GLY A 32 12.65 6.10 -0.88
CA GLY A 32 13.16 6.79 0.30
C GLY A 32 12.10 7.20 1.30
N LYS A 33 10.83 7.17 0.91
CA LYS A 33 9.73 7.44 1.83
C LYS A 33 9.43 6.22 2.69
N THR A 34 8.86 6.44 3.87
CA THR A 34 8.39 5.32 4.69
C THR A 34 7.04 4.84 4.18
N LEU A 35 6.69 3.60 4.52
CA LEU A 35 5.37 3.06 4.20
C LEU A 35 4.27 3.94 4.80
N HIS A 36 4.48 4.45 6.02
CA HIS A 36 3.54 5.37 6.66
C HIS A 36 3.27 6.59 5.76
N GLN A 37 4.32 7.19 5.23
CA GLN A 37 4.18 8.35 4.36
C GLN A 37 3.42 8.01 3.08
N ILE A 38 3.73 6.87 2.49
CA ILE A 38 3.08 6.44 1.25
C ILE A 38 1.59 6.19 1.48
N VAL A 39 1.24 5.47 2.54
CA VAL A 39 -0.17 5.19 2.87
C VAL A 39 -0.92 6.50 3.11
N LYS A 40 -0.29 7.43 3.84
CA LYS A 40 -0.90 8.74 4.10
C LYS A 40 -1.14 9.51 2.80
N GLU A 41 -0.17 9.50 1.89
CA GLU A 41 -0.30 10.21 0.61
C GLU A 41 -1.40 9.61 -0.27
N LEU A 42 -1.67 8.33 -0.11
CA LEU A 42 -2.76 7.67 -0.84
C LEU A 42 -4.13 8.02 -0.28
N GLY A 43 -4.18 8.72 0.84
CA GLY A 43 -5.44 9.08 1.47
C GLY A 43 -6.06 7.96 2.29
N ILE A 44 -5.29 6.95 2.65
CA ILE A 44 -5.78 5.79 3.39
C ILE A 44 -5.34 5.94 4.85
N PRO A 45 -6.27 5.89 5.82
CA PRO A 45 -5.88 5.91 7.23
C PRO A 45 -5.04 4.70 7.59
N LEU A 46 -3.89 4.92 8.21
CA LEU A 46 -2.97 3.84 8.54
C LEU A 46 -3.60 2.83 9.50
N ASP A 47 -4.46 3.30 10.39
CA ASP A 47 -5.11 2.43 11.37
C ASP A 47 -6.14 1.49 10.73
N GLU A 48 -6.52 1.71 9.49
CA GLU A 48 -7.37 0.77 8.76
C GLU A 48 -6.55 -0.27 8.00
N VAL A 49 -5.23 -0.10 7.94
CA VAL A 49 -4.34 -1.06 7.28
C VAL A 49 -3.76 -1.98 8.35
N SER A 50 -4.14 -3.25 8.32
CA SER A 50 -3.69 -4.19 9.34
C SER A 50 -2.34 -4.79 9.03
N SER A 51 -2.01 -4.95 7.76
CA SER A 51 -0.70 -5.46 7.38
C SER A 51 -0.26 -4.84 6.07
N ILE A 52 1.05 -4.64 5.96
CA ILE A 52 1.69 -4.15 4.76
C ILE A 52 2.71 -5.18 4.35
N LEU A 53 2.62 -5.63 3.11
CA LEU A 53 3.59 -6.55 2.54
C LEU A 53 4.45 -5.80 1.54
N VAL A 54 5.75 -5.99 1.61
CA VAL A 54 6.69 -5.45 0.64
C VAL A 54 7.42 -6.63 0.04
N ASN A 55 7.24 -6.84 -1.25
CA ASN A 55 7.83 -7.98 -1.96
C ASN A 55 7.47 -9.30 -1.26
N HIS A 56 6.21 -9.40 -0.83
CA HIS A 56 5.64 -10.59 -0.17
C HIS A 56 6.13 -10.83 1.25
N ARG A 57 6.73 -9.81 1.88
CA ARG A 57 7.17 -9.87 3.27
C ARG A 57 6.45 -8.82 4.09
N VAL A 58 6.04 -9.17 5.31
CA VAL A 58 5.43 -8.20 6.22
C VAL A 58 6.50 -7.21 6.68
N GLU A 59 6.19 -5.91 6.56
CA GLU A 59 7.10 -4.86 6.98
C GLU A 59 6.39 -3.88 7.89
N GLN A 60 7.17 -3.16 8.69
CA GLN A 60 6.65 -2.13 9.58
C GLN A 60 6.40 -0.83 8.82
N PRO A 61 5.50 0.05 9.34
CA PRO A 61 5.28 1.34 8.70
C PRO A 61 6.51 2.23 8.57
N SER A 62 7.54 1.96 9.37
CA SER A 62 8.80 2.71 9.32
C SER A 62 9.74 2.23 8.20
N TYR A 63 9.40 1.15 7.52
CA TYR A 63 10.21 0.65 6.42
C TYR A 63 10.35 1.69 5.32
N ARG A 64 11.57 1.91 4.83
CA ARG A 64 11.82 2.85 3.74
C ARG A 64 11.79 2.11 2.42
N VAL A 65 10.97 2.63 1.52
CA VAL A 65 10.68 1.98 0.25
C VAL A 65 11.79 2.24 -0.76
N HIS A 66 12.04 1.27 -1.61
CA HIS A 66 13.04 1.35 -2.67
C HIS A 66 12.36 1.24 -4.04
N ASP A 67 12.99 1.81 -5.05
CA ASP A 67 12.51 1.63 -6.42
C ASP A 67 12.36 0.14 -6.73
N GLY A 68 11.28 -0.20 -7.40
CA GLY A 68 10.99 -1.57 -7.78
C GLY A 68 10.24 -2.36 -6.74
N ASP A 69 10.02 -1.80 -5.54
CA ASP A 69 9.26 -2.50 -4.52
C ASP A 69 7.81 -2.69 -4.94
N LEU A 70 7.26 -3.85 -4.57
CA LEU A 70 5.84 -4.16 -4.71
C LEU A 70 5.22 -4.12 -3.32
N ILE A 71 4.32 -3.16 -3.10
CA ILE A 71 3.66 -2.96 -1.81
C ILE A 71 2.24 -3.47 -1.91
N HIS A 72 1.81 -4.26 -0.94
CA HIS A 72 0.44 -4.74 -0.86
C HIS A 72 -0.16 -4.34 0.49
N LEU A 73 -1.26 -3.59 0.44
CA LEU A 73 -1.97 -3.13 1.64
C LEU A 73 -3.18 -4.01 1.88
N SER A 74 -3.31 -4.51 3.09
CA SER A 74 -4.41 -5.37 3.49
C SER A 74 -5.09 -4.85 4.75
N ILE A 75 -6.37 -5.19 4.90
CA ILE A 75 -7.07 -4.92 6.15
C ILE A 75 -7.31 -6.22 6.86
N ALA A 76 -7.38 -6.15 8.21
CA ALA A 76 -7.77 -7.31 8.99
C ALA A 76 -9.26 -7.55 8.80
N ILE A 77 -9.61 -8.79 8.54
CA ILE A 77 -11.01 -9.21 8.59
C ILE A 77 -11.25 -9.60 10.03
N SER A 78 -11.87 -8.68 10.78
CA SER A 78 -12.19 -8.94 12.17
C SER A 78 -13.38 -9.89 12.26
N GLY A 79 -13.48 -10.56 13.36
CA GLY A 79 -14.58 -11.47 13.60
C GLY A 79 -14.30 -12.88 13.12
N GLY A 80 -13.10 -13.04 12.69
CA GLY A 80 -12.65 -14.39 12.44
C GLY A 80 -12.60 -15.14 13.74
#